data_78d5a33e9894f04099cca112bcecf188
#
_entry.id   78d5a33e9894f04099cca112bcecf188
#
_cell.length_a   1.000
_cell.length_b   1.000
_cell.length_c   1.000
_cell.angle_alpha   90.00
_cell.angle_beta   90.00
_cell.angle_gamma   90.00
#
_symmetry.space_group_name_H-M   'P 1'
#
loop_
_entity.id
_entity.type
_entity.pdbx_description
1 polymer ?
#
loop_
_entity_poly.entity_id
_entity_poly.type
_entity_poly.pdbx_seq_one_letter_code
_entity_poly.pdbx_strand_id
1 'polypeptide(L)'
;MSYIDDIASISATKLCRVTAVTASTDSVDFLHPIRPTDSVSLESFVTWTGKSSIEVFVKVIREDLRSGERKIAATSFLTFVALDEQNKTILVPRIMPETEEEKKLHETAEHRTEMRKHRREESKKFADYLVTQYPWE
;
A
#
# COMPACT_ATOMS: atom_id res chain seq x y z
N MET A 1 -4.43 -1.03 10.90
CA MET A 1 -4.44 -1.53 9.51
C MET A 1 -5.57 -0.97 8.66
N SER A 2 -6.80 -0.93 9.18
CA SER A 2 -7.92 -0.40 8.38
C SER A 2 -7.74 1.07 7.95
N TYR A 3 -7.18 1.92 8.80
CA TYR A 3 -6.92 3.32 8.45
C TYR A 3 -5.89 3.46 7.34
N ILE A 4 -4.87 2.59 7.32
CA ILE A 4 -3.85 2.58 6.27
C ILE A 4 -4.50 2.22 4.94
N ASP A 5 -5.32 1.19 4.92
CA ASP A 5 -6.03 0.77 3.72
C ASP A 5 -7.00 1.85 3.22
N ASP A 6 -7.74 2.45 4.12
CA ASP A 6 -8.70 3.51 3.79
C ASP A 6 -8.03 4.73 3.14
N ILE A 7 -6.95 5.24 3.72
CA ILE A 7 -6.27 6.40 3.17
C ILE A 7 -5.58 6.07 1.84
N ALA A 8 -5.00 4.88 1.73
CA ALA A 8 -4.37 4.43 0.49
C ALA A 8 -5.40 4.27 -0.63
N SER A 9 -6.58 3.75 -0.31
CA SER A 9 -7.70 3.61 -1.24
C SER A 9 -8.14 4.97 -1.80
N ILE A 10 -8.19 5.99 -0.97
CA ILE A 10 -8.51 7.36 -1.40
C ILE A 10 -7.49 7.86 -2.41
N SER A 11 -6.20 7.67 -2.16
CA SER A 11 -5.15 8.09 -3.09
C SER A 11 -5.24 7.38 -4.44
N ALA A 12 -5.49 6.06 -4.41
CA ALA A 12 -5.65 5.28 -5.63
C ALA A 12 -6.88 5.72 -6.43
N THR A 13 -8.01 5.94 -5.77
CA THR A 13 -9.25 6.38 -6.39
C THR A 13 -9.12 7.77 -7.00
N LYS A 14 -8.42 8.68 -6.34
CA LYS A 14 -8.17 10.02 -6.88
C LYS A 14 -7.39 9.96 -8.19
N LEU A 15 -6.47 9.02 -8.34
CA LEU A 15 -5.70 8.88 -9.56
C LEU A 15 -6.53 8.29 -10.70
N CYS A 16 -7.16 7.15 -10.50
CA CYS A 16 -7.83 6.43 -11.56
C CYS A 16 -9.28 6.85 -11.81
N ARG A 17 -9.90 7.55 -10.85
CA ARG A 17 -11.29 8.06 -10.92
C ARG A 17 -12.35 6.98 -11.10
N VAL A 18 -12.01 5.73 -10.88
CA VAL A 18 -12.90 4.57 -10.91
C VAL A 18 -12.64 3.72 -9.66
N THR A 19 -13.37 2.62 -9.54
CA THR A 19 -13.19 1.73 -8.40
C THR A 19 -11.79 1.12 -8.39
N ALA A 20 -11.09 1.26 -7.27
CA ALA A 20 -9.82 0.60 -7.05
C ALA A 20 -9.98 -0.39 -5.90
N VAL A 21 -9.56 -1.64 -6.14
CA VAL A 21 -9.64 -2.69 -5.12
C VAL A 21 -8.25 -3.06 -4.64
N THR A 22 -8.13 -3.38 -3.36
CA THR A 22 -6.86 -3.77 -2.76
C THR A 22 -6.45 -5.14 -3.29
N ALA A 23 -5.31 -5.19 -3.96
CA ALA A 23 -4.74 -6.44 -4.45
C ALA A 23 -3.77 -7.05 -3.44
N SER A 24 -2.99 -6.23 -2.76
CA SER A 24 -2.06 -6.68 -1.72
C SER A 24 -1.66 -5.55 -0.79
N THR A 25 -1.30 -5.91 0.43
CA THR A 25 -0.54 -5.07 1.35
C THR A 25 0.85 -5.67 1.37
N ASP A 26 1.81 -4.97 0.79
CA ASP A 26 3.14 -5.54 0.54
C ASP A 26 3.98 -5.64 1.80
N SER A 27 3.95 -4.60 2.61
CA SER A 27 4.68 -4.58 3.87
C SER A 27 4.10 -3.54 4.80
N VAL A 28 4.19 -3.80 6.09
CA VAL A 28 3.94 -2.80 7.12
C VAL A 28 5.14 -2.87 8.07
N ASP A 29 5.94 -1.83 8.07
CA ASP A 29 7.12 -1.76 8.90
C ASP A 29 6.86 -0.81 10.08
N PHE A 30 6.96 -1.34 11.29
CA PHE A 30 6.81 -0.55 12.51
C PHE A 30 8.19 -0.11 12.99
N LEU A 31 8.43 1.19 12.96
CA LEU A 31 9.73 1.78 13.27
C LEU A 31 9.82 2.35 14.68
N HIS A 32 8.73 2.94 15.14
CA HIS A 32 8.63 3.52 16.48
C HIS A 32 7.26 3.22 17.07
N PRO A 33 7.16 2.87 18.35
CA PRO A 33 5.87 2.61 18.98
C PRO A 33 5.04 3.90 19.12
N ILE A 34 3.73 3.75 18.98
CA ILE A 34 2.79 4.85 19.20
C ILE A 34 2.32 4.77 20.65
N ARG A 35 2.41 5.89 21.36
CA ARG A 35 2.00 5.99 22.75
C ARG A 35 0.63 6.65 22.86
N PRO A 36 -0.15 6.38 23.93
CA PRO A 36 -1.47 7.01 24.10
C PRO A 36 -1.44 8.54 24.10
N THR A 37 -0.30 9.13 24.45
CA THR A 37 -0.12 10.60 24.48
C THR A 37 0.35 11.19 23.15
N ASP A 38 0.53 10.36 22.12
CA ASP A 38 0.94 10.81 20.80
C ASP A 38 -0.27 11.16 19.93
N SER A 39 -0.09 12.19 19.10
CA SER A 39 -0.96 12.43 17.96
C SER A 39 -0.45 11.64 16.76
N VAL A 40 -1.36 11.12 15.96
CA VAL A 40 -1.02 10.30 14.79
C VAL A 40 -1.59 10.93 13.54
N SER A 41 -0.72 11.10 12.54
CA SER A 41 -1.09 11.57 11.21
C SER A 41 -0.76 10.50 10.19
N LEU A 42 -1.65 10.29 9.22
CA LEU A 42 -1.42 9.39 8.10
C LEU A 42 -1.37 10.20 6.81
N GLU A 43 -0.32 9.99 6.03
CA GLU A 43 -0.16 10.58 4.71
C GLU A 43 0.03 9.49 3.69
N SER A 44 -0.59 9.63 2.54
CA SER A 44 -0.44 8.67 1.45
C SER A 44 -0.28 9.36 0.11
N PHE A 45 0.46 8.73 -0.79
CA PHE A 45 0.58 9.18 -2.17
C PHE A 45 0.93 8.00 -3.07
N VAL A 46 0.56 8.15 -4.34
CA VAL A 46 0.85 7.13 -5.35
C VAL A 46 2.34 7.20 -5.71
N THR A 47 3.01 6.06 -5.67
CA THR A 47 4.45 5.96 -5.94
C THR A 47 4.77 5.33 -7.29
N TRP A 48 3.84 4.54 -7.84
CA TRP A 48 4.08 3.85 -9.11
C TRP A 48 2.77 3.37 -9.70
N THR A 49 2.73 3.29 -11.04
CA THR A 49 1.60 2.72 -11.75
C THR A 49 2.08 1.74 -12.81
N GLY A 50 1.41 0.59 -12.89
CA GLY A 50 1.54 -0.35 -14.00
C GLY A 50 0.42 -0.11 -15.02
N LYS A 51 0.02 -1.13 -15.76
CA LYS A 51 -1.09 -1.02 -16.71
C LYS A 51 -2.42 -0.73 -15.99
N SER A 52 -2.77 -1.56 -15.03
CA SER A 52 -4.01 -1.45 -14.25
C SER A 52 -3.73 -1.40 -12.75
N SER A 53 -2.49 -1.48 -12.33
CA SER A 53 -2.10 -1.51 -10.93
C SER A 53 -1.56 -0.17 -10.47
N ILE A 54 -1.79 0.12 -9.19
CA ILE A 54 -1.39 1.38 -8.56
C ILE A 54 -0.72 1.03 -7.25
N GLU A 55 0.52 1.46 -7.08
CA GLU A 55 1.21 1.33 -5.79
C GLU A 55 1.03 2.62 -5.00
N VAL A 56 0.60 2.48 -3.75
CA VAL A 56 0.43 3.60 -2.83
C VAL A 56 1.34 3.40 -1.63
N PHE A 57 2.05 4.45 -1.29
CA PHE A 57 2.86 4.51 -0.08
C PHE A 57 2.09 5.24 1.01
N VAL A 58 2.11 4.70 2.21
CA VAL A 58 1.51 5.32 3.39
C VAL A 58 2.57 5.48 4.46
N LYS A 59 2.67 6.67 5.01
CA LYS A 59 3.49 6.90 6.19
C LYS A 59 2.62 7.32 7.36
N VAL A 60 2.92 6.75 8.52
CA VAL A 60 2.26 7.04 9.77
C VAL A 60 3.23 7.85 10.62
N ILE A 61 2.87 9.09 10.93
CA ILE A 61 3.69 10.01 11.70
C ILE A 61 3.10 10.14 13.09
N ARG A 62 3.91 9.92 14.11
CA ARG A 62 3.53 10.22 15.49
C ARG A 62 4.12 11.56 15.91
N GLU A 63 3.40 12.29 16.71
CA GLU A 63 3.87 13.53 17.30
C GLU A 63 3.65 13.49 18.80
N ASP A 64 4.74 13.73 19.56
CA ASP A 64 4.64 13.89 21.00
C ASP A 64 3.95 15.24 21.28
N LEU A 65 2.78 15.20 21.89
CA LEU A 65 1.99 16.42 22.15
C LEU A 65 2.67 17.39 23.12
N ARG A 66 3.62 16.92 23.92
CA ARG A 66 4.33 17.75 24.88
C ARG A 66 5.53 18.45 24.26
N SER A 67 6.35 17.71 23.50
CA SER A 67 7.59 18.23 22.94
C SER A 67 7.43 18.73 21.51
N GLY A 68 6.41 18.29 20.79
CA GLY A 68 6.22 18.56 19.38
C GLY A 68 7.13 17.72 18.47
N GLU A 69 7.88 16.78 19.05
CA GLU A 69 8.76 15.90 18.28
C GLU A 69 7.96 14.96 17.39
N ARG A 70 8.31 14.92 16.11
CA ARG A 70 7.64 14.09 15.11
C ARG A 70 8.57 12.98 14.63
N LYS A 71 8.05 11.76 14.55
CA LYS A 71 8.80 10.60 14.05
C LYS A 71 7.91 9.74 13.14
N ILE A 72 8.55 9.05 12.19
CA ILE A 72 7.86 8.05 11.39
C ILE A 72 7.63 6.83 12.27
N ALA A 73 6.37 6.56 12.58
CA ALA A 73 6.00 5.41 13.41
C ALA A 73 5.90 4.13 12.59
N ALA A 74 5.37 4.23 11.35
CA ALA A 74 5.23 3.08 10.47
C ALA A 74 5.21 3.53 9.01
N THR A 75 5.54 2.61 8.12
CA THR A 75 5.41 2.78 6.67
C THR A 75 4.75 1.56 6.07
N SER A 76 4.06 1.73 4.95
CA SER A 76 3.43 0.62 4.25
C SER A 76 3.34 0.90 2.76
N PHE A 77 3.43 -0.16 1.95
CA PHE A 77 3.13 -0.13 0.53
C PHE A 77 1.92 -1.02 0.27
N LEU A 78 0.96 -0.50 -0.46
CA LEU A 78 -0.24 -1.23 -0.86
C LEU A 78 -0.36 -1.17 -2.37
N THR A 79 -0.92 -2.24 -2.96
CA THR A 79 -1.18 -2.29 -4.38
C THR A 79 -2.68 -2.41 -4.62
N PHE A 80 -3.19 -1.58 -5.51
CA PHE A 80 -4.58 -1.57 -5.93
C PHE A 80 -4.67 -1.91 -7.41
N VAL A 81 -5.82 -2.43 -7.82
CA VAL A 81 -6.14 -2.67 -9.21
C VAL A 81 -7.39 -1.87 -9.56
N ALA A 82 -7.31 -1.12 -10.66
CA ALA A 82 -8.43 -0.32 -11.15
C ALA A 82 -9.36 -1.19 -11.97
N LEU A 83 -10.66 -1.15 -11.65
CA LEU A 83 -11.68 -1.96 -12.29
C LEU A 83 -12.80 -1.08 -12.84
N ASP A 84 -13.40 -1.51 -13.97
CA ASP A 84 -14.60 -0.91 -14.51
C ASP A 84 -15.86 -1.47 -13.83
N GLU A 85 -17.04 -1.05 -14.29
CA GLU A 85 -18.31 -1.48 -13.72
C GLU A 85 -18.57 -2.99 -13.89
N GLN A 86 -17.94 -3.62 -14.88
CA GLN A 86 -18.02 -5.06 -15.12
C GLN A 86 -16.90 -5.86 -14.41
N ASN A 87 -16.17 -5.24 -13.51
CA ASN A 87 -15.04 -5.82 -12.79
C ASN A 87 -13.87 -6.24 -13.69
N LYS A 88 -13.72 -5.57 -14.83
CA LYS A 88 -12.56 -5.76 -15.71
C LYS A 88 -11.50 -4.71 -15.42
N THR A 89 -10.24 -5.10 -15.57
CA THR A 89 -9.14 -4.16 -15.37
C THR A 89 -9.13 -3.08 -16.43
N ILE A 90 -8.79 -1.87 -16.02
CA ILE A 90 -8.64 -0.71 -16.93
C ILE A 90 -7.24 -0.14 -16.84
N LEU A 91 -6.84 0.58 -17.87
CA LEU A 91 -5.55 1.28 -17.87
C LEU A 91 -5.63 2.48 -16.91
N VAL A 92 -4.57 2.67 -16.14
CA VAL A 92 -4.44 3.82 -15.25
C VAL A 92 -3.47 4.83 -15.84
N PRO A 93 -3.63 6.13 -15.52
CA PRO A 93 -2.69 7.15 -16.00
C PRO A 93 -1.32 6.95 -15.34
N ARG A 94 -0.28 7.37 -16.05
CA ARG A 94 1.07 7.38 -15.47
C ARG A 94 1.21 8.57 -14.54
N ILE A 95 1.97 8.36 -13.47
CA ILE A 95 2.27 9.43 -12.53
C ILE A 95 3.60 10.10 -12.87
N MET A 96 3.71 11.36 -12.47
CA MET A 96 4.95 12.13 -12.56
C MET A 96 5.38 12.48 -11.13
N PRO A 97 6.42 11.85 -10.59
CA PRO A 97 6.87 12.20 -9.24
C PRO A 97 7.42 13.63 -9.20
N GLU A 98 7.00 14.40 -8.22
CA GLU A 98 7.35 15.83 -8.10
C GLU A 98 8.35 16.09 -6.97
N THR A 99 8.13 15.50 -5.78
CA THR A 99 8.99 15.70 -4.64
C THR A 99 10.18 14.73 -4.66
N GLU A 100 11.24 15.05 -3.90
CA GLU A 100 12.38 14.14 -3.77
C GLU A 100 11.98 12.81 -3.15
N GLU A 101 11.07 12.84 -2.19
CA GLU A 101 10.51 11.63 -1.57
C GLU A 101 9.79 10.76 -2.59
N GLU A 102 8.92 11.37 -3.41
CA GLU A 102 8.21 10.66 -4.48
C GLU A 102 9.17 10.08 -5.51
N LYS A 103 10.19 10.83 -5.91
CA LYS A 103 11.19 10.38 -6.88
C LYS A 103 11.96 9.17 -6.39
N LYS A 104 12.41 9.18 -5.13
CA LYS A 104 13.12 8.04 -4.54
C LYS A 104 12.26 6.79 -4.51
N LEU A 105 11.01 6.93 -4.10
CA LEU A 105 10.09 5.80 -4.02
C LEU A 105 9.71 5.28 -5.41
N HIS A 106 9.63 6.17 -6.39
CA HIS A 106 9.37 5.79 -7.77
C HIS A 106 10.54 5.02 -8.38
N GLU A 107 11.78 5.44 -8.12
CA GLU A 107 12.99 4.76 -8.61
C GLU A 107 13.11 3.31 -8.12
N THR A 108 12.68 3.04 -6.90
CA THR A 108 12.76 1.71 -6.30
C THR A 108 11.53 0.84 -6.57
N ALA A 109 10.54 1.36 -7.28
CA ALA A 109 9.26 0.67 -7.50
C ALA A 109 9.40 -0.60 -8.33
N GLU A 110 10.28 -0.62 -9.32
CA GLU A 110 10.50 -1.83 -10.13
C GLU A 110 10.97 -3.00 -9.28
N HIS A 111 11.90 -2.75 -8.38
CA HIS A 111 12.39 -3.77 -7.46
C HIS A 111 11.26 -4.30 -6.57
N ARG A 112 10.44 -3.40 -6.03
CA ARG A 112 9.28 -3.81 -5.22
C ARG A 112 8.28 -4.62 -6.04
N THR A 113 8.08 -4.27 -7.31
CA THR A 113 7.19 -4.99 -8.20
C THR A 113 7.67 -6.42 -8.44
N GLU A 114 8.97 -6.61 -8.66
CA GLU A 114 9.56 -7.94 -8.82
C GLU A 114 9.45 -8.78 -7.57
N MET A 115 9.73 -8.20 -6.43
CA MET A 115 9.59 -8.87 -5.13
C MET A 115 8.14 -9.28 -4.87
N ARG A 116 7.19 -8.44 -5.26
CA ARG A 116 5.76 -8.70 -5.12
C ARG A 116 5.32 -9.88 -6.00
N LYS A 117 5.80 -9.93 -7.25
CA LYS A 117 5.51 -11.04 -8.16
C LYS A 117 6.05 -12.35 -7.60
N HIS A 118 7.27 -12.34 -7.11
CA HIS A 118 7.91 -13.51 -6.52
C HIS A 118 7.12 -14.02 -5.31
N ARG A 119 6.75 -13.12 -4.41
CA ARG A 119 5.95 -13.46 -3.23
C ARG A 119 4.58 -14.03 -3.62
N ARG A 120 3.95 -13.48 -4.66
CA ARG A 120 2.66 -13.98 -5.16
C ARG A 120 2.78 -15.39 -5.71
N GLU A 121 3.85 -15.68 -6.44
CA GLU A 121 4.13 -17.03 -6.95
C GLU A 121 4.35 -18.02 -5.82
N GLU A 122 5.10 -17.65 -4.81
CA GLU A 122 5.30 -18.47 -3.62
C GLU A 122 3.98 -18.71 -2.87
N SER A 123 3.17 -17.68 -2.73
CA SER A 123 1.85 -17.81 -2.09
C SER A 123 0.94 -18.77 -2.84
N LYS A 124 0.98 -18.76 -4.17
CA LYS A 124 0.22 -19.71 -4.99
C LYS A 124 0.71 -21.14 -4.76
N LYS A 125 2.01 -21.37 -4.67
CA LYS A 125 2.57 -22.67 -4.37
C LYS A 125 2.14 -23.17 -2.99
N PHE A 126 2.19 -22.30 -1.99
CA PHE A 126 1.70 -22.62 -0.66
C PHE A 126 0.22 -22.97 -0.67
N ALA A 127 -0.57 -22.25 -1.43
CA ALA A 127 -2.02 -22.49 -1.51
C ALA A 127 -2.33 -23.91 -1.98
N ASP A 128 -1.50 -24.50 -2.84
CA ASP A 128 -1.66 -25.87 -3.31
C ASP A 128 -1.48 -26.92 -2.19
N TYR A 129 -0.74 -26.57 -1.14
CA TYR A 129 -0.53 -27.44 0.01
C TYR A 129 -1.49 -27.19 1.16
N LEU A 130 -2.22 -26.06 1.12
CA LEU A 130 -3.16 -25.70 2.18
C LEU A 130 -4.47 -26.44 1.99
N VAL A 131 -5.04 -26.91 3.09
CA VAL A 131 -6.33 -27.60 3.07
C VAL A 131 -7.45 -26.62 3.43
N THR A 132 -8.58 -26.78 2.77
CA THR A 132 -9.77 -25.96 3.01
C THR A 132 -10.73 -26.60 4.00
N GLN A 133 -10.54 -27.90 4.31
CA GLN A 133 -11.33 -28.64 5.28
C GLN A 133 -10.80 -28.46 6.69
N TYR A 134 -11.69 -28.38 7.65
CA TYR A 134 -11.30 -28.33 9.05
C TYR A 134 -10.79 -29.69 9.49
N PRO A 135 -9.77 -29.74 10.39
CA PRO A 135 -9.21 -31.02 10.84
C PRO A 135 -10.20 -31.99 11.50
N TRP A 136 -11.31 -31.48 11.99
CA TRP A 136 -12.33 -32.28 12.68
C TRP A 136 -13.49 -32.72 11.78
N GLU A 137 -13.44 -32.46 10.50
CA GLU A 137 -14.46 -32.89 9.52
C GLU A 137 -14.17 -34.28 8.93
#